data_f93048457459b7c3a62c071766fe9217
#
_entry.id   f93048457459b7c3a62c071766fe9217
#
_cell.length_a   1.000
_cell.length_b   1.000
_cell.length_c   1.000
_cell.angle_alpha   90.00
_cell.angle_beta   90.00
_cell.angle_gamma   90.00
#
_symmetry.space_group_name_H-M   'P 1'
#
loop_
_entity.id
_entity.type
_entity.pdbx_description
1 polymer ?
#
loop_
_entity_poly.entity_id
_entity_poly.type
_entity_poly.pdbx_seq_one_letter_code
_entity_poly.pdbx_strand_id
1 'polypeptide(L)'
;MQEDKLILGGCSFSSRFILGSGKYSLPLIKAAAEQAGAQIITLALRRAQSQQNNILDFIPSGITLLPNTSGARTAEEAIRIARLARACGCGDFIKLEIIRDSKYLLPDNQATIRATEILAKEGFIVMPYMYPDLNTARDLRDAGAASIMPLGAPIGSNKGLATRDFIKIIIDEIALPVIVDAGIGRPSQACEAMEMGAAAVMANTAIATACLLYTSDAADE
;
A
#
# COMPACT_ATOMS: atom_id res chain seq x y z
N MET A 1 -27.52 11.50 0.29
CA MET A 1 -26.70 10.28 0.41
C MET A 1 -25.38 10.68 1.05
N GLN A 2 -24.99 10.04 2.12
CA GLN A 2 -23.66 10.28 2.70
C GLN A 2 -22.63 9.68 1.74
N GLU A 3 -21.67 10.47 1.27
CA GLU A 3 -20.59 9.93 0.41
C GLU A 3 -19.83 8.86 1.19
N ASP A 4 -19.75 7.68 0.61
CA ASP A 4 -18.98 6.55 1.15
C ASP A 4 -17.47 6.81 0.93
N LYS A 5 -16.78 7.31 1.97
CA LYS A 5 -15.37 7.71 1.91
C LYS A 5 -14.46 6.72 2.63
N LEU A 6 -13.29 6.50 2.09
CA LEU A 6 -12.19 5.82 2.76
C LEU A 6 -11.54 6.77 3.76
N ILE A 7 -11.48 6.39 5.04
CA ILE A 7 -10.82 7.19 6.08
C ILE A 7 -9.54 6.50 6.52
N LEU A 8 -8.40 7.19 6.37
CA LEU A 8 -7.09 6.70 6.78
C LEU A 8 -6.39 7.80 7.61
N GLY A 9 -6.07 7.52 8.87
CA GLY A 9 -5.38 8.46 9.73
C GLY A 9 -6.09 9.82 9.86
N GLY A 10 -7.43 9.84 9.81
CA GLY A 10 -8.23 11.06 9.85
C GLY A 10 -8.38 11.78 8.49
N CYS A 11 -7.65 11.38 7.46
CA CYS A 11 -7.81 11.89 6.09
C CYS A 11 -8.91 11.13 5.34
N SER A 12 -9.66 11.85 4.50
CA SER A 12 -10.81 11.33 3.75
C SER A 12 -10.52 11.25 2.27
N PHE A 13 -10.77 10.08 1.66
CA PHE A 13 -10.54 9.78 0.25
C PHE A 13 -11.82 9.26 -0.40
N SER A 14 -12.12 9.71 -1.61
CA SER A 14 -13.22 9.17 -2.43
C SER A 14 -12.81 7.95 -3.24
N SER A 15 -11.51 7.83 -3.58
CA SER A 15 -10.96 6.67 -4.26
C SER A 15 -10.61 5.57 -3.25
N ARG A 16 -10.97 4.33 -3.59
CA ARG A 16 -10.58 3.11 -2.85
C ARG A 16 -9.44 2.37 -3.52
N PHE A 17 -8.78 3.04 -4.48
CA PHE A 17 -7.65 2.51 -5.21
C PHE A 17 -6.35 3.23 -4.82
N ILE A 18 -5.34 2.47 -4.39
CA ILE A 18 -4.00 2.96 -4.08
C ILE A 18 -3.07 2.52 -5.20
N LEU A 19 -2.43 3.49 -5.85
CA LEU A 19 -1.52 3.23 -6.97
C LEU A 19 -0.11 2.92 -6.47
N GLY A 20 0.41 1.74 -6.87
CA GLY A 20 1.82 1.43 -6.71
C GLY A 20 2.65 2.05 -7.84
N SER A 21 3.78 2.68 -7.54
CA SER A 21 4.65 3.30 -8.58
C SER A 21 5.93 2.54 -8.87
N GLY A 22 6.12 1.38 -8.26
CA GLY A 22 7.43 0.70 -8.20
C GLY A 22 8.02 0.19 -9.52
N LYS A 23 7.25 0.14 -10.62
CA LYS A 23 7.66 -0.40 -11.91
C LYS A 23 7.44 0.54 -13.10
N TYR A 24 7.05 1.79 -12.84
CA TYR A 24 6.73 2.76 -13.87
C TYR A 24 7.93 3.59 -14.30
N SER A 25 7.95 4.02 -15.58
CA SER A 25 8.72 5.18 -16.00
C SER A 25 8.09 6.46 -15.44
N LEU A 26 8.87 7.52 -15.24
CA LEU A 26 8.36 8.76 -14.65
C LEU A 26 7.15 9.35 -15.40
N PRO A 27 7.12 9.44 -16.75
CA PRO A 27 5.94 9.93 -17.47
C PRO A 27 4.70 9.04 -17.27
N LEU A 28 4.90 7.73 -17.11
CA LEU A 28 3.81 6.77 -16.91
C LEU A 28 3.14 6.93 -15.54
N ILE A 29 3.88 7.37 -14.52
CA ILE A 29 3.33 7.62 -13.18
C ILE A 29 2.20 8.65 -13.24
N LYS A 30 2.43 9.77 -13.92
CA LYS A 30 1.41 10.82 -14.08
C LYS A 30 0.18 10.29 -14.81
N ALA A 31 0.38 9.65 -15.96
CA ALA A 31 -0.71 9.11 -16.75
C ALA A 31 -1.52 8.05 -15.97
N ALA A 32 -0.85 7.13 -15.28
CA ALA A 32 -1.51 6.10 -14.49
C ALA A 32 -2.29 6.69 -13.31
N ALA A 33 -1.74 7.70 -12.62
CA ALA A 33 -2.42 8.37 -11.52
C ALA A 33 -3.68 9.10 -11.96
N GLU A 34 -3.61 9.83 -13.09
CA GLU A 34 -4.74 10.58 -13.65
C GLU A 34 -5.83 9.64 -14.18
N GLN A 35 -5.46 8.58 -14.91
CA GLN A 35 -6.41 7.63 -15.50
C GLN A 35 -7.11 6.76 -14.44
N ALA A 36 -6.37 6.29 -13.43
CA ALA A 36 -6.94 5.46 -12.37
C ALA A 36 -7.67 6.27 -11.29
N GLY A 37 -7.70 7.61 -11.36
CA GLY A 37 -8.31 8.45 -10.34
C GLY A 37 -7.74 8.22 -8.94
N ALA A 38 -6.48 7.77 -8.84
CA ALA A 38 -5.86 7.45 -7.57
C ALA A 38 -5.57 8.73 -6.77
N GLN A 39 -5.98 8.74 -5.51
CA GLN A 39 -5.71 9.85 -4.57
C GLN A 39 -4.52 9.56 -3.65
N ILE A 40 -4.03 8.32 -3.66
CA ILE A 40 -2.86 7.88 -2.89
C ILE A 40 -1.92 7.13 -3.84
N ILE A 41 -0.63 7.50 -3.82
CA ILE A 41 0.41 6.82 -4.60
C ILE A 41 1.58 6.40 -3.73
N THR A 42 2.04 5.14 -3.87
CA THR A 42 3.24 4.69 -3.17
C THR A 42 4.50 5.11 -3.92
N LEU A 43 5.57 5.35 -3.16
CA LEU A 43 6.90 5.59 -3.73
C LEU A 43 8.00 4.98 -2.88
N ALA A 44 9.02 4.43 -3.54
CA ALA A 44 10.21 3.89 -2.89
C ALA A 44 11.33 4.94 -2.91
N LEU A 45 11.69 5.47 -1.75
CA LEU A 45 12.72 6.53 -1.62
C LEU A 45 14.07 6.14 -2.23
N ARG A 46 14.47 4.87 -2.14
CA ARG A 46 15.72 4.40 -2.75
C ARG A 46 15.78 4.62 -4.27
N ARG A 47 14.62 4.68 -4.94
CA ARG A 47 14.53 4.94 -6.38
C ARG A 47 14.44 6.42 -6.72
N ALA A 48 13.97 7.25 -5.78
CA ALA A 48 13.87 8.69 -5.98
C ALA A 48 15.25 9.38 -6.12
N GLN A 49 16.28 8.82 -5.49
CA GLN A 49 17.64 9.39 -5.47
C GLN A 49 18.54 8.99 -6.65
N SER A 50 18.13 8.01 -7.47
CA SER A 50 19.00 7.44 -8.52
C SER A 50 18.78 8.00 -9.92
N GLN A 51 17.84 8.92 -10.11
CA GLN A 51 17.52 9.51 -11.42
C GLN A 51 17.75 11.01 -11.43
N GLN A 52 18.20 11.54 -12.58
CA GLN A 52 18.41 12.99 -12.80
C GLN A 52 17.13 13.82 -12.64
N ASN A 53 15.95 13.20 -12.63
CA ASN A 53 14.66 13.82 -12.44
C ASN A 53 14.03 13.36 -11.12
N ASN A 54 13.47 14.30 -10.37
CA ASN A 54 12.76 14.01 -9.13
C ASN A 54 11.40 13.35 -9.45
N ILE A 55 11.13 12.17 -8.90
CA ILE A 55 9.86 11.47 -9.09
C ILE A 55 8.65 12.36 -8.69
N LEU A 56 8.84 13.24 -7.73
CA LEU A 56 7.79 14.14 -7.23
C LEU A 56 7.29 15.11 -8.30
N ASP A 57 8.12 15.45 -9.30
CA ASP A 57 7.74 16.35 -10.40
C ASP A 57 6.70 15.71 -11.36
N PHE A 58 6.55 14.39 -11.29
CA PHE A 58 5.63 13.61 -12.13
C PHE A 58 4.37 13.16 -11.38
N ILE A 59 4.24 13.49 -10.11
CA ILE A 59 3.04 13.19 -9.33
C ILE A 59 2.11 14.41 -9.39
N PRO A 60 0.86 14.25 -9.85
CA PRO A 60 -0.10 15.36 -9.89
C PRO A 60 -0.31 15.99 -8.51
N SER A 61 -0.54 17.30 -8.49
CA SER A 61 -0.85 18.03 -7.25
C SER A 61 -2.14 17.49 -6.61
N GLY A 62 -2.17 17.42 -5.29
CA GLY A 62 -3.33 16.94 -4.53
C GLY A 62 -3.35 15.43 -4.28
N ILE A 63 -2.40 14.66 -4.82
CA ILE A 63 -2.24 13.25 -4.50
C ILE A 63 -1.45 13.10 -3.19
N THR A 64 -1.97 12.26 -2.30
CA THR A 64 -1.28 11.90 -1.06
C THR A 64 -0.13 10.95 -1.35
N LEU A 65 1.07 11.33 -0.90
CA LEU A 65 2.24 10.47 -1.00
C LEU A 65 2.21 9.41 0.09
N LEU A 66 2.44 8.16 -0.29
CA LEU A 66 2.59 7.02 0.62
C LEU A 66 3.97 6.39 0.42
N PRO A 67 5.04 7.00 0.98
CA PRO A 67 6.37 6.41 0.93
C PRO A 67 6.35 5.00 1.51
N ASN A 68 7.12 4.07 0.91
CA ASN A 68 7.28 2.74 1.48
C ASN A 68 8.70 2.52 1.98
N THR A 69 8.84 1.61 2.93
CA THR A 69 10.14 1.21 3.50
C THR A 69 10.77 0.05 2.75
N SER A 70 10.40 -0.15 1.48
CA SER A 70 10.89 -1.24 0.64
C SER A 70 12.41 -1.35 0.65
N GLY A 71 12.89 -2.56 0.87
CA GLY A 71 14.30 -2.89 1.03
C GLY A 71 14.78 -2.89 2.48
N ALA A 72 13.95 -2.49 3.45
CA ALA A 72 14.26 -2.69 4.86
C ALA A 72 14.20 -4.19 5.20
N ARG A 73 15.20 -4.67 5.94
CA ARG A 73 15.28 -6.04 6.44
C ARG A 73 15.04 -6.13 7.94
N THR A 74 15.11 -5.01 8.63
CA THR A 74 14.89 -4.90 10.08
C THR A 74 13.93 -3.74 10.40
N ALA A 75 13.39 -3.75 11.63
CA ALA A 75 12.56 -2.66 12.12
C ALA A 75 13.31 -1.32 12.12
N GLU A 76 14.58 -1.33 12.55
CA GLU A 76 15.43 -0.13 12.65
C GLU A 76 15.69 0.50 11.28
N GLU A 77 15.92 -0.33 10.24
CA GLU A 77 16.08 0.15 8.87
C GLU A 77 14.78 0.80 8.37
N ALA A 78 13.62 0.17 8.62
CA ALA A 78 12.33 0.69 8.22
C ALA A 78 12.01 2.03 8.90
N ILE A 79 12.26 2.13 10.22
CA ILE A 79 12.08 3.37 10.99
C ILE A 79 12.96 4.49 10.43
N ARG A 80 14.22 4.19 10.13
CA ARG A 80 15.15 5.16 9.54
C ARG A 80 14.64 5.66 8.18
N ILE A 81 14.15 4.76 7.31
CA ILE A 81 13.60 5.13 6.00
C ILE A 81 12.35 6.00 6.16
N ALA A 82 11.45 5.66 7.10
CA ALA A 82 10.25 6.45 7.36
C ALA A 82 10.58 7.89 7.82
N ARG A 83 11.51 8.03 8.78
CA ARG A 83 11.97 9.34 9.24
C ARG A 83 12.62 10.16 8.11
N LEU A 84 13.40 9.51 7.25
CA LEU A 84 13.99 10.15 6.07
C LEU A 84 12.92 10.62 5.09
N ALA A 85 11.87 9.81 4.84
CA ALA A 85 10.75 10.21 3.99
C ALA A 85 10.08 11.49 4.49
N ARG A 86 9.78 11.55 5.79
CA ARG A 86 9.20 12.73 6.43
C ARG A 86 10.12 13.94 6.30
N ALA A 87 11.43 13.77 6.55
CA ALA A 87 12.42 14.83 6.41
C ALA A 87 12.55 15.35 4.97
N CYS A 88 12.28 14.51 3.97
CA CYS A 88 12.21 14.88 2.55
C CYS A 88 10.87 15.52 2.14
N GLY A 89 9.96 15.79 3.09
CA GLY A 89 8.68 16.44 2.80
C GLY A 89 7.58 15.53 2.25
N CYS A 90 7.71 14.21 2.37
CA CYS A 90 6.70 13.28 1.88
C CYS A 90 5.47 13.15 2.81
N GLY A 91 5.40 13.93 3.91
CA GLY A 91 4.30 13.87 4.86
C GLY A 91 4.43 12.74 5.88
N ASP A 92 3.31 12.42 6.55
CA ASP A 92 3.27 11.50 7.68
C ASP A 92 2.78 10.10 7.34
N PHE A 93 2.22 9.89 6.15
CA PHE A 93 1.84 8.58 5.68
C PHE A 93 3.07 7.71 5.40
N ILE A 94 3.02 6.44 5.83
CA ILE A 94 4.09 5.49 5.58
C ILE A 94 3.53 4.07 5.36
N LYS A 95 3.85 3.47 4.21
CA LYS A 95 3.65 2.04 4.00
C LYS A 95 4.84 1.30 4.58
N LEU A 96 4.59 0.60 5.68
CA LEU A 96 5.65 -0.14 6.37
C LEU A 96 5.82 -1.52 5.75
N GLU A 97 6.99 -1.77 5.20
CA GLU A 97 7.35 -3.00 4.49
C GLU A 97 8.73 -3.47 4.97
N ILE A 98 8.78 -4.60 5.69
CA ILE A 98 10.01 -5.21 6.21
C ILE A 98 10.09 -6.63 5.67
N ILE A 99 11.10 -6.91 4.84
CA ILE A 99 11.24 -8.16 4.11
C ILE A 99 12.67 -8.69 4.26
N ARG A 100 12.84 -9.79 5.00
CA ARG A 100 14.16 -10.41 5.19
C ARG A 100 14.64 -11.17 3.97
N ASP A 101 13.72 -11.88 3.31
CA ASP A 101 14.01 -12.71 2.14
C ASP A 101 13.57 -12.04 0.85
N SER A 102 14.54 -11.65 0.03
CA SER A 102 14.31 -11.00 -1.26
C SER A 102 13.77 -11.95 -2.35
N LYS A 103 13.76 -13.26 -2.13
CA LYS A 103 13.31 -14.24 -3.13
C LYS A 103 11.79 -14.29 -3.22
N TYR A 104 11.11 -14.38 -2.08
CA TYR A 104 9.65 -14.51 -2.03
C TYR A 104 8.93 -13.24 -1.62
N LEU A 105 9.64 -12.24 -1.13
CA LEU A 105 9.13 -10.94 -0.71
C LEU A 105 8.01 -11.03 0.34
N LEU A 106 8.16 -11.97 1.27
CA LEU A 106 7.22 -12.15 2.37
C LEU A 106 7.56 -11.22 3.54
N PRO A 107 6.57 -10.58 4.16
CA PRO A 107 6.79 -9.65 5.26
C PRO A 107 7.18 -10.36 6.56
N ASP A 108 8.01 -9.67 7.36
CA ASP A 108 8.31 -10.05 8.74
C ASP A 108 7.31 -9.38 9.68
N ASN A 109 6.26 -10.11 10.06
CA ASN A 109 5.20 -9.59 10.91
C ASN A 109 5.71 -9.06 12.26
N GLN A 110 6.66 -9.74 12.91
CA GLN A 110 7.18 -9.35 14.22
C GLN A 110 7.99 -8.05 14.16
N ALA A 111 8.85 -7.91 13.16
CA ALA A 111 9.58 -6.65 12.94
C ALA A 111 8.62 -5.51 12.54
N THR A 112 7.56 -5.83 11.81
CA THR A 112 6.53 -4.87 11.40
C THR A 112 5.75 -4.34 12.61
N ILE A 113 5.34 -5.19 13.57
CA ILE A 113 4.67 -4.75 14.81
C ILE A 113 5.56 -3.76 15.58
N ARG A 114 6.83 -4.11 15.82
CA ARG A 114 7.77 -3.24 16.55
C ARG A 114 7.97 -1.89 15.87
N ALA A 115 8.14 -1.87 14.57
CA ALA A 115 8.32 -0.63 13.82
C ALA A 115 7.03 0.20 13.80
N THR A 116 5.86 -0.42 13.72
CA THR A 116 4.55 0.24 13.78
C THR A 116 4.39 0.98 15.11
N GLU A 117 4.65 0.33 16.23
CA GLU A 117 4.52 0.94 17.56
C GLU A 117 5.39 2.21 17.71
N ILE A 118 6.63 2.15 17.24
CA ILE A 118 7.55 3.29 17.32
C ILE A 118 7.10 4.43 16.43
N LEU A 119 6.76 4.14 15.16
CA LEU A 119 6.37 5.15 14.19
C LEU A 119 5.02 5.77 14.52
N ALA A 120 4.05 4.99 15.01
CA ALA A 120 2.76 5.53 15.46
C ALA A 120 2.91 6.50 16.64
N LYS A 121 3.76 6.19 17.62
CA LYS A 121 4.11 7.11 18.71
C LYS A 121 4.78 8.40 18.24
N GLU A 122 5.47 8.36 17.10
CA GLU A 122 6.07 9.54 16.47
C GLU A 122 5.08 10.31 15.57
N GLY A 123 3.80 9.92 15.55
CA GLY A 123 2.75 10.59 14.80
C GLY A 123 2.72 10.24 13.30
N PHE A 124 3.31 9.11 12.88
CA PHE A 124 3.11 8.60 11.55
C PHE A 124 1.74 7.93 11.39
N ILE A 125 1.16 8.07 10.20
CA ILE A 125 0.00 7.29 9.75
C ILE A 125 0.54 6.01 9.14
N VAL A 126 0.66 4.98 9.99
CA VAL A 126 1.35 3.73 9.62
C VAL A 126 0.38 2.76 8.97
N MET A 127 0.73 2.31 7.77
CA MET A 127 -0.01 1.34 6.96
C MET A 127 0.87 0.09 6.76
N PRO A 128 0.81 -0.91 7.65
CA PRO A 128 1.73 -2.03 7.66
C PRO A 128 1.33 -3.13 6.66
N TYR A 129 2.27 -3.51 5.79
CA TYR A 129 2.19 -4.69 4.94
C TYR A 129 2.51 -5.93 5.77
N MET A 130 1.63 -6.94 5.73
CA MET A 130 1.75 -8.11 6.57
C MET A 130 1.36 -9.41 5.85
N TYR A 131 1.89 -10.53 6.32
CA TYR A 131 1.32 -11.85 6.04
C TYR A 131 0.01 -11.98 6.82
N PRO A 132 -1.12 -12.41 6.19
CA PRO A 132 -2.44 -12.38 6.82
C PRO A 132 -2.53 -13.41 7.95
N ASP A 133 -2.44 -12.91 9.16
CA ASP A 133 -2.62 -13.60 10.44
C ASP A 133 -3.44 -12.70 11.38
N LEU A 134 -4.51 -13.25 11.97
CA LEU A 134 -5.43 -12.47 12.80
C LEU A 134 -4.77 -11.91 14.05
N ASN A 135 -3.91 -12.68 14.72
CA ASN A 135 -3.25 -12.20 15.93
C ASN A 135 -2.28 -11.06 15.61
N THR A 136 -1.51 -11.21 14.53
CA THR A 136 -0.67 -10.13 14.00
C THR A 136 -1.50 -8.88 13.67
N ALA A 137 -2.68 -9.03 13.08
CA ALA A 137 -3.55 -7.88 12.78
C ALA A 137 -4.04 -7.17 14.06
N ARG A 138 -4.35 -7.92 15.13
CA ARG A 138 -4.68 -7.38 16.45
C ARG A 138 -3.49 -6.64 17.06
N ASP A 139 -2.31 -7.24 17.04
CA ASP A 139 -1.08 -6.62 17.57
C ASP A 139 -0.73 -5.33 16.81
N LEU A 140 -0.90 -5.30 15.48
CA LEU A 140 -0.68 -4.10 14.66
C LEU A 140 -1.70 -2.99 14.98
N ARG A 141 -2.99 -3.33 15.17
CA ARG A 141 -4.01 -2.39 15.64
C ARG A 141 -3.60 -1.78 16.98
N ASP A 142 -3.21 -2.61 17.94
CA ASP A 142 -2.84 -2.19 19.29
C ASP A 142 -1.51 -1.42 19.30
N ALA A 143 -0.63 -1.65 18.33
CA ALA A 143 0.57 -0.86 18.06
C ALA A 143 0.28 0.52 17.43
N GLY A 144 -0.96 0.80 17.03
CA GLY A 144 -1.39 2.09 16.50
C GLY A 144 -1.36 2.19 14.97
N ALA A 145 -1.49 1.09 14.25
CA ALA A 145 -1.66 1.10 12.80
C ALA A 145 -2.92 1.87 12.37
N ALA A 146 -2.86 2.60 11.27
CA ALA A 146 -3.99 3.31 10.69
C ALA A 146 -4.85 2.45 9.75
N SER A 147 -4.29 1.35 9.27
CA SER A 147 -4.95 0.32 8.45
C SER A 147 -4.20 -1.00 8.59
N ILE A 148 -4.77 -2.09 8.07
CA ILE A 148 -4.08 -3.37 7.93
C ILE A 148 -3.94 -3.68 6.45
N MET A 149 -2.72 -4.03 6.00
CA MET A 149 -2.44 -4.32 4.59
C MET A 149 -1.99 -5.78 4.38
N PRO A 150 -2.92 -6.74 4.41
CA PRO A 150 -2.59 -8.13 4.19
C PRO A 150 -2.25 -8.40 2.72
N LEU A 151 -1.26 -9.27 2.46
CA LEU A 151 -0.97 -9.74 1.12
C LEU A 151 -2.07 -10.69 0.60
N GLY A 152 -2.56 -10.45 -0.61
CA GLY A 152 -3.43 -11.40 -1.32
C GLY A 152 -2.65 -12.58 -1.87
N ALA A 153 -1.46 -12.31 -2.42
CA ALA A 153 -0.46 -13.28 -2.87
C ALA A 153 0.92 -12.61 -2.88
N PRO A 154 2.02 -13.34 -3.03
CA PRO A 154 3.37 -12.75 -3.05
C PRO A 154 3.50 -11.60 -4.05
N ILE A 155 4.27 -10.57 -3.68
CA ILE A 155 4.48 -9.36 -4.49
C ILE A 155 4.91 -9.75 -5.92
N GLY A 156 4.24 -9.17 -6.93
CA GLY A 156 4.57 -9.36 -8.34
C GLY A 156 4.13 -10.69 -8.94
N SER A 157 3.40 -11.53 -8.18
CA SER A 157 2.97 -12.85 -8.65
C SER A 157 1.73 -12.83 -9.55
N ASN A 158 0.89 -11.78 -9.49
CA ASN A 158 -0.42 -11.68 -10.17
C ASN A 158 -1.34 -12.89 -9.92
N LYS A 159 -1.21 -13.55 -8.76
CA LYS A 159 -1.97 -14.77 -8.40
C LYS A 159 -3.32 -14.50 -7.73
N GLY A 160 -3.70 -13.22 -7.61
CA GLY A 160 -4.96 -12.81 -6.99
C GLY A 160 -4.97 -12.98 -5.48
N LEU A 161 -6.08 -13.47 -4.97
CA LEU A 161 -6.37 -13.57 -3.53
C LEU A 161 -6.14 -15.00 -3.01
N ALA A 162 -4.90 -15.49 -3.11
CA ALA A 162 -4.53 -16.82 -2.62
C ALA A 162 -4.72 -16.98 -1.10
N THR A 163 -4.76 -15.87 -0.36
CA THR A 163 -4.99 -15.82 1.09
C THR A 163 -6.38 -15.30 1.47
N ARG A 164 -7.35 -15.41 0.55
CA ARG A 164 -8.70 -14.87 0.64
C ARG A 164 -9.39 -15.11 1.97
N ASP A 165 -9.42 -16.36 2.43
CA ASP A 165 -10.14 -16.74 3.64
C ASP A 165 -9.53 -16.09 4.90
N PHE A 166 -8.21 -15.97 4.96
CA PHE A 166 -7.52 -15.29 6.06
C PHE A 166 -7.78 -13.77 6.03
N ILE A 167 -7.81 -13.17 4.84
CA ILE A 167 -8.16 -11.75 4.67
C ILE A 167 -9.60 -11.51 5.13
N LYS A 168 -10.55 -12.39 4.75
CA LYS A 168 -11.95 -12.28 5.17
C LYS A 168 -12.10 -12.32 6.68
N ILE A 169 -11.39 -13.21 7.37
CA ILE A 169 -11.36 -13.26 8.83
C ILE A 169 -10.86 -11.92 9.41
N ILE A 170 -9.80 -11.35 8.86
CA ILE A 170 -9.26 -10.06 9.32
C ILE A 170 -10.28 -8.94 9.10
N ILE A 171 -10.97 -8.89 7.95
CA ILE A 171 -12.00 -7.91 7.66
C ILE A 171 -13.14 -7.98 8.69
N ASP A 172 -13.57 -9.18 9.06
CA ASP A 172 -14.68 -9.38 9.98
C ASP A 172 -14.33 -9.06 11.44
N GLU A 173 -13.05 -9.21 11.83
CA GLU A 173 -12.61 -9.13 13.21
C GLU A 173 -11.89 -7.82 13.58
N ILE A 174 -11.39 -7.08 12.61
CA ILE A 174 -10.57 -5.88 12.87
C ILE A 174 -11.33 -4.60 12.50
N ALA A 175 -11.55 -3.75 13.48
CA ALA A 175 -12.21 -2.45 13.29
C ALA A 175 -11.30 -1.36 12.68
N LEU A 176 -10.38 -1.73 11.79
CA LEU A 176 -9.54 -0.83 11.01
C LEU A 176 -9.79 -1.07 9.52
N PRO A 177 -9.55 -0.07 8.66
CA PRO A 177 -9.57 -0.29 7.21
C PRO A 177 -8.61 -1.41 6.81
N VAL A 178 -9.12 -2.45 6.15
CA VAL A 178 -8.31 -3.53 5.58
C VAL A 178 -8.09 -3.24 4.10
N ILE A 179 -6.84 -3.13 3.68
CA ILE A 179 -6.45 -2.80 2.32
C ILE A 179 -5.72 -4.00 1.73
N VAL A 180 -6.30 -4.64 0.72
CA VAL A 180 -5.63 -5.78 0.09
C VAL A 180 -4.44 -5.29 -0.73
N ASP A 181 -3.25 -5.79 -0.38
CA ASP A 181 -1.99 -5.43 -1.00
C ASP A 181 -1.32 -6.66 -1.61
N ALA A 182 -0.69 -6.49 -2.76
CA ALA A 182 -0.02 -7.55 -3.50
C ALA A 182 -0.92 -8.69 -4.02
N GLY A 183 -0.51 -9.27 -5.12
CA GLY A 183 -1.20 -10.41 -5.75
C GLY A 183 -2.26 -10.03 -6.77
N ILE A 184 -2.89 -8.86 -6.68
CA ILE A 184 -3.88 -8.39 -7.65
C ILE A 184 -3.24 -8.24 -9.02
N GLY A 185 -3.74 -9.01 -10.00
CA GLY A 185 -3.24 -9.05 -11.36
C GLY A 185 -4.33 -8.83 -12.42
N ARG A 186 -5.61 -8.76 -11.99
CA ARG A 186 -6.77 -8.56 -12.86
C ARG A 186 -7.81 -7.70 -12.14
N PRO A 187 -8.62 -6.93 -12.89
CA PRO A 187 -9.72 -6.14 -12.31
C PRO A 187 -10.69 -6.99 -11.48
N SER A 188 -11.10 -8.15 -11.97
CA SER A 188 -11.99 -9.07 -11.25
C SER A 188 -11.50 -9.45 -9.85
N GLN A 189 -10.18 -9.50 -9.63
CA GLN A 189 -9.60 -9.78 -8.32
C GLN A 189 -9.66 -8.57 -7.37
N ALA A 190 -9.60 -7.37 -7.93
CA ALA A 190 -9.84 -6.14 -7.17
C ALA A 190 -11.32 -6.06 -6.75
N CYS A 191 -12.25 -6.33 -7.69
CA CYS A 191 -13.68 -6.40 -7.37
C CYS A 191 -13.96 -7.45 -6.30
N GLU A 192 -13.39 -8.66 -6.41
CA GLU A 192 -13.53 -9.71 -5.40
C GLU A 192 -13.07 -9.25 -4.02
N ALA A 193 -11.93 -8.54 -3.92
CA ALA A 193 -11.45 -7.98 -2.66
C ALA A 193 -12.45 -6.97 -2.08
N MET A 194 -13.02 -6.09 -2.91
CA MET A 194 -14.01 -5.12 -2.47
C MET A 194 -15.32 -5.79 -2.05
N GLU A 195 -15.80 -6.81 -2.79
CA GLU A 195 -16.99 -7.60 -2.45
C GLU A 195 -16.84 -8.35 -1.12
N MET A 196 -15.62 -8.77 -0.77
CA MET A 196 -15.31 -9.37 0.53
C MET A 196 -15.42 -8.36 1.69
N GLY A 197 -15.48 -7.06 1.39
CA GLY A 197 -15.53 -5.98 2.39
C GLY A 197 -14.19 -5.29 2.65
N ALA A 198 -13.18 -5.47 1.79
CA ALA A 198 -11.97 -4.68 1.88
C ALA A 198 -12.28 -3.17 1.76
N ALA A 199 -11.61 -2.35 2.56
CA ALA A 199 -11.78 -0.91 2.52
C ALA A 199 -11.19 -0.27 1.26
N ALA A 200 -10.12 -0.86 0.73
CA ALA A 200 -9.43 -0.44 -0.48
C ALA A 200 -8.57 -1.58 -1.04
N VAL A 201 -8.07 -1.38 -2.25
CA VAL A 201 -7.10 -2.26 -2.89
C VAL A 201 -5.87 -1.48 -3.34
N MET A 202 -4.73 -2.15 -3.37
CA MET A 202 -3.51 -1.59 -3.93
C MET A 202 -3.01 -2.46 -5.08
N ALA A 203 -2.75 -1.87 -6.24
CA ALA A 203 -2.15 -2.55 -7.37
C ALA A 203 -0.95 -1.77 -7.93
N ASN A 204 0.03 -2.52 -8.40
CA ASN A 204 1.23 -2.02 -9.05
C ASN A 204 1.54 -2.81 -10.32
N THR A 205 1.88 -4.10 -10.18
CA THR A 205 2.34 -4.94 -11.30
C THR A 205 1.27 -5.09 -12.37
N ALA A 206 0.00 -5.24 -11.98
CA ALA A 206 -1.11 -5.39 -12.92
C ALA A 206 -1.21 -4.21 -13.89
N ILE A 207 -1.08 -2.98 -13.37
CA ILE A 207 -1.14 -1.76 -14.17
C ILE A 207 0.15 -1.59 -14.99
N ALA A 208 1.32 -1.77 -14.35
CA ALA A 208 2.62 -1.62 -15.00
C ALA A 208 2.83 -2.60 -16.17
N THR A 209 2.17 -3.74 -16.17
CA THR A 209 2.26 -4.79 -17.21
C THR A 209 1.05 -4.84 -18.14
N ALA A 210 0.04 -3.97 -17.94
CA ALA A 210 -1.11 -3.88 -18.83
C ALA A 210 -0.67 -3.46 -20.24
N CYS A 211 -1.23 -4.12 -21.26
CA CYS A 211 -0.93 -3.78 -22.67
C CYS A 211 -1.39 -2.37 -23.03
N LEU A 212 -2.49 -1.94 -22.40
CA LEU A 212 -3.08 -0.61 -22.54
C LEU A 212 -3.48 -0.13 -21.16
N LEU A 213 -3.07 1.09 -20.76
CA LEU A 213 -3.38 1.63 -19.43
C LEU A 213 -4.89 1.70 -19.17
N TYR A 214 -5.67 2.05 -20.17
CA TYR A 214 -7.14 2.14 -20.04
C TYR A 214 -7.85 0.78 -19.99
N THR A 215 -7.18 -0.34 -20.31
CA THR A 215 -7.77 -1.67 -20.09
C THR A 215 -7.68 -2.12 -18.63
N SER A 216 -6.92 -1.41 -17.80
CA SER A 216 -6.97 -1.58 -16.36
C SER A 216 -8.23 -0.94 -15.74
N ASP A 217 -8.85 0.02 -16.44
CA ASP A 217 -10.08 0.70 -16.03
C ASP A 217 -11.34 -0.05 -16.47
N ALA A 218 -11.24 -1.03 -17.38
CA ALA A 218 -12.37 -1.86 -17.84
C ALA A 218 -12.99 -2.74 -16.73
N ALA A 219 -12.61 -2.53 -15.50
CA ALA A 219 -13.24 -3.12 -14.32
C ALA A 219 -14.35 -2.24 -13.72
N ASP A 220 -14.49 -1.00 -14.20
CA ASP A 220 -15.48 -0.05 -13.69
C ASP A 220 -16.75 0.02 -14.56
N GLU A 221 -16.89 -0.84 -15.59
CA GLU A 221 -18.10 -1.00 -16.39
C GLU A 221 -18.90 -2.27 -16.05
#